data_371916b6d39c8a43d6b8d264d85cea4e
#
_entry.id   371916b6d39c8a43d6b8d264d85cea4e
#
_cell.length_a   1.000
_cell.length_b   1.000
_cell.length_c   1.000
_cell.angle_alpha   90.00
_cell.angle_beta   90.00
_cell.angle_gamma   90.00
#
_symmetry.space_group_name_H-M   'P 1'
#
loop_
_entity.id
_entity.type
_entity.pdbx_description
1 polymer ?
#
loop_
_entity_poly.entity_id
_entity_poly.type
_entity_poly.pdbx_seq_one_letter_code
_entity_poly.pdbx_strand_id
1 'polypeptide(L)'
;WFLDNFCFPVKEYYLKLGFDFIKESFDISGTEFIDKYMKRCHELQLHQGAIEILQYVKSLGIAQSLLSASSQVMLNEILSNHDINDYFKEILGTDNHYAYGKEALTRKWIEGLNYDAKEVLFIGDTIHDKDIANTIGSDCFLIPKGHVSRIRLEKTGAPIFDNLNELLQWFQNR
;
A
#
# COMPACT_ATOMS: atom_id res chain seq x y z
N TRP A 1 12.05 -15.93 -4.49
CA TRP A 1 11.70 -15.60 -5.88
C TRP A 1 10.57 -14.56 -5.95
N PHE A 2 9.43 -14.74 -5.23
CA PHE A 2 8.28 -13.81 -5.26
C PHE A 2 8.72 -12.36 -4.99
N LEU A 3 9.32 -12.09 -3.85
CA LEU A 3 9.73 -10.75 -3.44
C LEU A 3 10.72 -10.07 -4.40
N ASP A 4 11.49 -10.88 -5.13
CA ASP A 4 12.49 -10.35 -6.08
C ASP A 4 11.93 -10.10 -7.47
N ASN A 5 10.77 -10.67 -7.81
CA ASN A 5 10.18 -10.61 -9.14
C ASN A 5 8.83 -9.88 -9.21
N PHE A 6 8.14 -9.71 -8.08
CA PHE A 6 6.88 -8.98 -8.05
C PHE A 6 7.05 -7.55 -8.58
N CYS A 7 6.11 -7.10 -9.41
CA CYS A 7 6.11 -5.75 -10.00
C CYS A 7 4.70 -5.29 -10.35
N PHE A 8 4.55 -4.00 -10.50
CA PHE A 8 3.40 -3.37 -11.13
C PHE A 8 3.73 -2.98 -12.59
N PRO A 9 2.76 -3.02 -13.49
CA PRO A 9 1.40 -3.55 -13.31
C PRO A 9 1.41 -5.05 -13.01
N VAL A 10 0.47 -5.54 -12.22
CA VAL A 10 0.39 -6.96 -11.80
C VAL A 10 0.36 -7.93 -12.99
N LYS A 11 -0.18 -7.52 -14.14
CA LYS A 11 -0.17 -8.28 -15.38
C LYS A 11 1.26 -8.67 -15.82
N GLU A 12 2.23 -7.78 -15.65
CA GLU A 12 3.65 -8.05 -15.97
C GLU A 12 4.23 -9.13 -15.04
N TYR A 13 3.81 -9.14 -13.79
CA TYR A 13 4.21 -10.18 -12.86
C TYR A 13 3.67 -11.56 -13.27
N TYR A 14 2.40 -11.65 -13.72
CA TYR A 14 1.82 -12.90 -14.23
C TYR A 14 2.55 -13.41 -15.48
N LEU A 15 2.97 -12.52 -16.39
CA LEU A 15 3.81 -12.91 -17.53
C LEU A 15 5.14 -13.54 -17.07
N LYS A 16 5.77 -13.02 -16.04
CA LYS A 16 6.99 -13.62 -15.44
C LYS A 16 6.72 -14.99 -14.82
N LEU A 17 5.50 -15.25 -14.35
CA LEU A 17 5.06 -16.56 -13.88
C LEU A 17 4.79 -17.56 -15.00
N GLY A 18 4.82 -17.12 -16.27
CA GLY A 18 4.59 -17.97 -17.44
C GLY A 18 3.14 -18.01 -17.92
N PHE A 19 2.28 -17.10 -17.44
CA PHE A 19 0.93 -16.96 -17.97
C PHE A 19 0.97 -16.47 -19.43
N ASP A 20 0.14 -17.07 -20.26
CA ASP A 20 -0.01 -16.75 -21.68
C ASP A 20 -1.38 -16.09 -21.92
N PHE A 21 -1.40 -14.78 -21.95
CA PHE A 21 -2.63 -14.01 -22.11
C PHE A 21 -3.19 -13.96 -23.54
N ILE A 22 -2.56 -14.68 -24.47
CA ILE A 22 -3.15 -15.00 -25.77
C ILE A 22 -4.13 -16.17 -25.63
N LYS A 23 -3.81 -17.14 -24.74
CA LYS A 23 -4.62 -18.33 -24.49
C LYS A 23 -5.75 -18.09 -23.49
N GLU A 24 -5.46 -17.33 -22.44
CA GLU A 24 -6.43 -17.01 -21.39
C GLU A 24 -6.27 -15.56 -20.99
N SER A 25 -7.32 -14.77 -21.00
CA SER A 25 -7.21 -13.35 -20.68
C SER A 25 -6.77 -13.13 -19.22
N PHE A 26 -6.02 -12.06 -18.98
CA PHE A 26 -5.62 -11.64 -17.63
C PHE A 26 -6.83 -11.44 -16.70
N ASP A 27 -7.97 -11.00 -17.24
CA ASP A 27 -9.18 -10.78 -16.47
C ASP A 27 -9.71 -12.06 -15.82
N ILE A 28 -9.56 -13.21 -16.48
CA ILE A 28 -9.97 -14.51 -15.92
C ILE A 28 -9.07 -14.86 -14.73
N SER A 29 -7.76 -14.91 -14.95
CA SER A 29 -6.78 -15.25 -13.90
C SER A 29 -6.78 -14.25 -12.76
N GLY A 30 -6.93 -12.94 -13.05
CA GLY A 30 -7.02 -11.88 -12.07
C GLY A 30 -8.29 -12.00 -11.22
N THR A 31 -9.44 -12.24 -11.84
CA THR A 31 -10.71 -12.43 -11.11
C THR A 31 -10.64 -13.68 -10.22
N GLU A 32 -10.12 -14.80 -10.74
CA GLU A 32 -9.96 -16.03 -9.95
C GLU A 32 -9.08 -15.80 -8.69
N PHE A 33 -8.01 -15.05 -8.84
CA PHE A 33 -7.16 -14.68 -7.70
C PHE A 33 -7.95 -13.86 -6.67
N ILE A 34 -8.65 -12.81 -7.10
CA ILE A 34 -9.44 -11.94 -6.22
C ILE A 34 -10.53 -12.73 -5.50
N ASP A 35 -11.24 -13.62 -6.21
CA ASP A 35 -12.29 -14.46 -5.60
C ASP A 35 -11.73 -15.39 -4.50
N LYS A 36 -10.56 -15.96 -4.73
CA LYS A 36 -9.86 -16.79 -3.73
C LYS A 36 -9.37 -15.96 -2.55
N TYR A 37 -8.83 -14.77 -2.82
CA TYR A 37 -8.35 -13.85 -1.81
C TYR A 37 -9.50 -13.38 -0.90
N MET A 38 -10.62 -12.95 -1.48
CA MET A 38 -11.78 -12.47 -0.72
C MET A 38 -12.39 -13.54 0.19
N LYS A 39 -12.40 -14.80 -0.23
CA LYS A 39 -12.86 -15.91 0.64
C LYS A 39 -12.00 -16.07 1.90
N ARG A 40 -10.78 -15.56 1.89
CA ARG A 40 -9.81 -15.69 2.98
C ARG A 40 -9.42 -14.35 3.62
N CYS A 41 -10.01 -13.23 3.21
CA CYS A 41 -9.63 -11.91 3.72
C CYS A 41 -9.82 -11.77 5.24
N HIS A 42 -10.75 -12.53 5.82
CA HIS A 42 -10.99 -12.60 7.27
C HIS A 42 -9.84 -13.28 8.05
N GLU A 43 -8.96 -14.04 7.37
CA GLU A 43 -7.78 -14.68 7.97
C GLU A 43 -6.59 -13.70 8.10
N LEU A 44 -6.65 -12.56 7.43
CA LEU A 44 -5.58 -11.57 7.43
C LEU A 44 -5.35 -11.04 8.83
N GLN A 45 -4.10 -10.78 9.16
CA GLN A 45 -3.71 -10.18 10.43
C GLN A 45 -3.00 -8.86 10.18
N LEU A 46 -3.18 -7.92 11.08
CA LEU A 46 -2.41 -6.67 11.05
C LEU A 46 -0.92 -6.97 11.32
N HIS A 47 -0.05 -6.23 10.69
CA HIS A 47 1.36 -6.26 11.03
C HIS A 47 1.58 -5.82 12.48
N GLN A 48 2.53 -6.44 13.15
CA GLN A 48 2.92 -6.07 14.52
C GLN A 48 3.30 -4.57 14.57
N GLY A 49 2.75 -3.87 15.56
CA GLY A 49 2.94 -2.43 15.71
C GLY A 49 1.96 -1.55 14.92
N ALA A 50 1.02 -2.14 14.16
CA ALA A 50 0.09 -1.37 13.35
C ALA A 50 -0.86 -0.51 14.20
N ILE A 51 -1.45 -1.09 15.22
CA ILE A 51 -2.37 -0.37 16.11
C ILE A 51 -1.61 0.71 16.89
N GLU A 52 -0.45 0.37 17.42
CA GLU A 52 0.37 1.25 18.25
C GLU A 52 0.80 2.50 17.47
N ILE A 53 1.25 2.35 16.23
CA ILE A 53 1.67 3.50 15.41
C ILE A 53 0.46 4.35 14.99
N LEU A 54 -0.67 3.73 14.63
CA LEU A 54 -1.90 4.45 14.27
C LEU A 54 -2.41 5.28 15.46
N GLN A 55 -2.41 4.70 16.67
CA GLN A 55 -2.79 5.39 17.91
C GLN A 55 -1.84 6.54 18.22
N TYR A 56 -0.54 6.30 18.11
CA TYR A 56 0.47 7.31 18.39
C TYR A 56 0.33 8.51 17.45
N VAL A 57 0.26 8.29 16.15
CA VAL A 57 0.11 9.36 15.15
C VAL A 57 -1.20 10.14 15.37
N LYS A 58 -2.30 9.44 15.68
CA LYS A 58 -3.58 10.06 16.04
C LYS A 58 -3.46 10.92 17.30
N SER A 59 -2.71 10.49 18.32
CA SER A 59 -2.50 11.23 19.56
C SER A 59 -1.73 12.54 19.36
N LEU A 60 -0.94 12.64 18.30
CA LEU A 60 -0.25 13.87 17.90
C LEU A 60 -1.15 14.83 17.11
N GLY A 61 -2.40 14.48 16.85
CA GLY A 61 -3.32 15.27 16.02
C GLY A 61 -2.99 15.25 14.52
N ILE A 62 -2.12 14.33 14.07
CA ILE A 62 -1.74 14.20 12.66
C ILE A 62 -2.82 13.39 11.93
N ALA A 63 -3.30 13.94 10.82
CA ALA A 63 -4.27 13.27 9.97
C ALA A 63 -3.61 12.07 9.27
N GLN A 64 -4.34 10.95 9.24
CA GLN A 64 -3.91 9.73 8.57
C GLN A 64 -4.90 9.40 7.45
N SER A 65 -4.40 8.98 6.29
CA SER A 65 -5.20 8.48 5.18
C SER A 65 -4.62 7.18 4.67
N LEU A 66 -5.50 6.30 4.20
CA LEU A 66 -5.10 5.02 3.63
C LEU A 66 -5.35 5.03 2.13
N LEU A 67 -4.30 4.77 1.34
CA LEU A 67 -4.36 4.64 -0.12
C LEU A 67 -3.94 3.23 -0.51
N SER A 68 -4.81 2.52 -1.21
CA SER A 68 -4.58 1.13 -1.61
C SER A 68 -4.80 0.94 -3.11
N ALA A 69 -4.03 0.01 -3.70
CA ALA A 69 -4.28 -0.51 -5.04
C ALA A 69 -5.46 -1.52 -5.08
N SER A 70 -5.96 -1.92 -3.93
CA SER A 70 -7.16 -2.76 -3.81
C SER A 70 -8.40 -1.99 -4.22
N SER A 71 -9.44 -2.70 -4.68
CA SER A 71 -10.73 -2.04 -4.92
C SER A 71 -11.31 -1.49 -3.61
N GLN A 72 -12.08 -0.40 -3.71
CA GLN A 72 -12.70 0.24 -2.54
C GLN A 72 -13.56 -0.74 -1.72
N VAL A 73 -14.29 -1.62 -2.41
CA VAL A 73 -15.14 -2.64 -1.74
C VAL A 73 -14.30 -3.60 -0.92
N MET A 74 -13.24 -4.16 -1.51
CA MET A 74 -12.34 -5.09 -0.84
C MET A 74 -11.62 -4.41 0.33
N LEU A 75 -11.18 -3.17 0.14
CA LEU A 75 -10.49 -2.41 1.17
C LEU A 75 -11.41 -2.18 2.39
N ASN A 76 -12.64 -1.76 2.17
CA ASN A 76 -13.62 -1.54 3.23
C ASN A 76 -13.91 -2.83 4.02
N GLU A 77 -14.05 -3.96 3.34
CA GLU A 77 -14.29 -5.26 3.98
C GLU A 77 -13.10 -5.67 4.88
N ILE A 78 -11.86 -5.56 4.37
CA ILE A 78 -10.67 -5.89 5.14
C ILE A 78 -10.56 -4.99 6.38
N LEU A 79 -10.75 -3.69 6.24
CA LEU A 79 -10.62 -2.75 7.35
C LEU A 79 -11.69 -2.97 8.42
N SER A 80 -12.92 -3.29 8.01
CA SER A 80 -14.02 -3.58 8.94
C SER A 80 -13.73 -4.80 9.82
N ASN A 81 -12.98 -5.78 9.32
CA ASN A 81 -12.58 -6.96 10.08
C ASN A 81 -11.57 -6.65 11.21
N HIS A 82 -10.97 -5.45 11.20
CA HIS A 82 -9.90 -5.08 12.13
C HIS A 82 -10.23 -3.88 13.02
N ASP A 83 -11.42 -3.28 12.88
CA ASP A 83 -11.87 -2.11 13.66
C ASP A 83 -10.88 -0.93 13.63
N ILE A 84 -10.24 -0.68 12.48
CA ILE A 84 -9.24 0.39 12.31
C ILE A 84 -9.70 1.58 11.47
N ASN A 85 -10.94 1.59 11.02
CA ASN A 85 -11.48 2.67 10.17
C ASN A 85 -11.33 4.06 10.82
N ASP A 86 -11.55 4.15 12.13
CA ASP A 86 -11.54 5.41 12.88
C ASP A 86 -10.17 6.07 13.04
N TYR A 87 -9.11 5.39 12.60
CA TYR A 87 -7.77 6.00 12.53
C TYR A 87 -7.56 6.84 11.28
N PHE A 88 -8.38 6.63 10.24
CA PHE A 88 -8.18 7.26 8.96
C PHE A 88 -9.23 8.34 8.68
N LYS A 89 -8.75 9.52 8.26
CA LYS A 89 -9.60 10.60 7.77
C LYS A 89 -10.22 10.23 6.42
N GLU A 90 -9.44 9.56 5.59
CA GLU A 90 -9.87 9.10 4.27
C GLU A 90 -9.33 7.70 4.00
N ILE A 91 -10.15 6.88 3.36
CA ILE A 91 -9.83 5.51 2.95
C ILE A 91 -10.11 5.42 1.46
N LEU A 92 -9.06 5.27 0.66
CA LEU A 92 -9.08 5.40 -0.79
C LEU A 92 -8.58 4.12 -1.45
N GLY A 93 -9.48 3.40 -2.09
CA GLY A 93 -9.22 2.25 -2.94
C GLY A 93 -9.42 2.61 -4.42
N THR A 94 -9.06 1.71 -5.31
CA THR A 94 -9.29 1.86 -6.76
C THR A 94 -10.70 1.44 -7.15
N ASP A 95 -11.14 1.84 -8.35
CA ASP A 95 -12.43 1.45 -8.91
C ASP A 95 -12.42 0.04 -9.51
N ASN A 96 -11.24 -0.61 -9.58
CA ASN A 96 -11.05 -1.92 -10.21
C ASN A 96 -10.11 -2.82 -9.40
N HIS A 97 -10.11 -4.12 -9.78
CA HIS A 97 -9.32 -5.16 -9.10
C HIS A 97 -7.90 -5.34 -9.65
N TYR A 98 -7.49 -4.53 -10.64
CA TYR A 98 -6.24 -4.78 -11.38
C TYR A 98 -5.07 -3.93 -10.91
N ALA A 99 -5.22 -3.24 -9.78
CA ALA A 99 -4.21 -2.34 -9.19
C ALA A 99 -3.78 -1.20 -10.15
N TYR A 100 -4.61 -0.85 -11.13
CA TYR A 100 -4.42 0.32 -11.97
C TYR A 100 -5.04 1.55 -11.30
N GLY A 101 -4.36 2.67 -11.44
CA GLY A 101 -4.94 3.96 -11.05
C GLY A 101 -4.57 4.47 -9.66
N LYS A 102 -3.76 3.74 -8.86
CA LYS A 102 -3.29 4.25 -7.55
C LYS A 102 -2.57 5.60 -7.70
N GLU A 103 -1.75 5.79 -8.74
CA GLU A 103 -1.07 7.06 -8.99
C GLU A 103 -2.05 8.20 -9.28
N ALA A 104 -3.03 7.97 -10.19
CA ALA A 104 -4.05 8.96 -10.52
C ALA A 104 -4.94 9.29 -9.30
N LEU A 105 -5.32 8.26 -8.53
CA LEU A 105 -6.05 8.41 -7.28
C LEU A 105 -5.27 9.26 -6.27
N THR A 106 -3.97 8.97 -6.10
CA THR A 106 -3.11 9.70 -5.17
C THR A 106 -2.93 11.15 -5.61
N ARG A 107 -2.71 11.39 -6.90
CA ARG A 107 -2.60 12.75 -7.43
C ARG A 107 -3.86 13.56 -7.17
N LYS A 108 -5.04 13.02 -7.51
CA LYS A 108 -6.32 13.66 -7.25
C LYS A 108 -6.56 13.93 -5.76
N TRP A 109 -6.14 12.99 -4.91
CA TRP A 109 -6.26 13.13 -3.46
C TRP A 109 -5.38 14.26 -2.94
N ILE A 110 -4.09 14.32 -3.33
CA ILE A 110 -3.16 15.39 -2.94
C ILE A 110 -3.67 16.77 -3.39
N GLU A 111 -4.17 16.89 -4.62
CA GLU A 111 -4.74 18.14 -5.13
C GLU A 111 -5.95 18.63 -4.31
N GLY A 112 -6.66 17.72 -3.66
CA GLY A 112 -7.77 18.02 -2.76
C GLY A 112 -7.36 18.34 -1.33
N LEU A 113 -6.09 18.14 -0.94
CA LEU A 113 -5.60 18.46 0.39
C LEU A 113 -5.30 19.95 0.53
N ASN A 114 -5.54 20.46 1.75
CA ASN A 114 -5.12 21.82 2.14
C ASN A 114 -3.70 21.82 2.73
N TYR A 115 -2.84 20.87 2.31
CA TYR A 115 -1.46 20.70 2.77
C TYR A 115 -0.51 20.77 1.58
N ASP A 116 0.71 21.27 1.79
CA ASP A 116 1.79 21.11 0.81
C ASP A 116 2.19 19.62 0.75
N ALA A 117 2.55 19.13 -0.43
CA ALA A 117 3.03 17.76 -0.59
C ALA A 117 4.23 17.43 0.34
N LYS A 118 5.04 18.41 0.69
CA LYS A 118 6.14 18.29 1.65
C LYS A 118 5.71 18.08 3.10
N GLU A 119 4.45 18.35 3.42
CA GLU A 119 3.87 18.08 4.74
C GLU A 119 3.26 16.67 4.80
N VAL A 120 3.33 15.93 3.71
CA VAL A 120 2.79 14.57 3.59
C VAL A 120 3.93 13.56 3.60
N LEU A 121 3.83 12.56 4.47
CA LEU A 121 4.72 11.41 4.50
C LEU A 121 3.98 10.17 4.02
N PHE A 122 4.50 9.52 2.98
CA PHE A 122 4.06 8.20 2.57
C PHE A 122 4.79 7.13 3.37
N ILE A 123 4.04 6.10 3.78
CA ILE A 123 4.58 4.87 4.36
C ILE A 123 4.05 3.73 3.50
N GLY A 124 4.96 2.99 2.86
CA GLY A 124 4.61 1.93 1.92
C GLY A 124 5.54 0.72 2.01
N ASP A 125 5.30 -0.27 1.17
CA ASP A 125 6.05 -1.53 1.12
C ASP A 125 6.61 -1.83 -0.28
N THR A 126 6.37 -0.93 -1.25
CA THR A 126 6.76 -1.15 -2.65
C THR A 126 7.57 0.00 -3.24
N ILE A 127 8.29 -0.31 -4.33
CA ILE A 127 8.97 0.70 -5.16
C ILE A 127 7.94 1.69 -5.72
N HIS A 128 6.75 1.20 -6.07
CA HIS A 128 5.66 2.02 -6.62
C HIS A 128 5.19 3.10 -5.63
N ASP A 129 5.18 2.83 -4.31
CA ASP A 129 4.87 3.84 -3.29
C ASP A 129 5.89 4.97 -3.30
N LYS A 130 7.19 4.63 -3.43
CA LYS A 130 8.25 5.63 -3.55
C LYS A 130 8.15 6.44 -4.85
N ASP A 131 7.82 5.79 -5.96
CA ASP A 131 7.66 6.47 -7.26
C ASP A 131 6.50 7.47 -7.22
N ILE A 132 5.37 7.07 -6.61
CA ILE A 132 4.22 7.95 -6.38
C ILE A 132 4.64 9.15 -5.52
N ALA A 133 5.27 8.92 -4.37
CA ALA A 133 5.72 9.98 -3.47
C ALA A 133 6.67 10.96 -4.19
N ASN A 134 7.62 10.46 -4.99
CA ASN A 134 8.51 11.30 -5.79
C ASN A 134 7.74 12.16 -6.80
N THR A 135 6.76 11.57 -7.49
CA THR A 135 5.97 12.26 -8.52
C THR A 135 5.17 13.44 -7.95
N ILE A 136 4.70 13.31 -6.72
CA ILE A 136 3.92 14.37 -6.05
C ILE A 136 4.77 15.29 -5.16
N GLY A 137 6.05 14.98 -4.97
CA GLY A 137 6.98 15.80 -4.17
C GLY A 137 6.91 15.56 -2.66
N SER A 138 6.43 14.40 -2.22
CA SER A 138 6.32 14.01 -0.81
C SER A 138 7.48 13.12 -0.37
N ASP A 139 7.74 13.08 0.94
CA ASP A 139 8.64 12.10 1.54
C ASP A 139 8.01 10.71 1.56
N CYS A 140 8.87 9.67 1.57
CA CYS A 140 8.43 8.28 1.61
C CYS A 140 9.35 7.45 2.51
N PHE A 141 8.76 6.70 3.43
CA PHE A 141 9.41 5.66 4.22
C PHE A 141 8.90 4.29 3.77
N LEU A 142 9.79 3.29 3.77
CA LEU A 142 9.46 1.95 3.29
C LEU A 142 9.63 0.90 4.39
N ILE A 143 8.69 -0.05 4.42
CA ILE A 143 8.67 -1.20 5.33
C ILE A 143 8.74 -2.48 4.50
N PRO A 144 9.81 -3.30 4.57
CA PRO A 144 10.00 -4.49 3.74
C PRO A 144 9.18 -5.69 4.29
N LYS A 145 7.86 -5.51 4.46
CA LYS A 145 6.93 -6.53 4.96
C LYS A 145 5.82 -6.88 3.99
N GLY A 146 5.91 -6.39 2.75
CA GLY A 146 4.93 -6.64 1.70
C GLY A 146 5.49 -7.44 0.53
N HIS A 147 5.31 -6.92 -0.68
CA HIS A 147 5.54 -7.65 -1.93
C HIS A 147 6.95 -7.49 -2.52
N VAL A 148 7.81 -6.66 -1.95
CA VAL A 148 9.14 -6.33 -2.50
C VAL A 148 10.23 -6.65 -1.49
N SER A 149 11.31 -7.29 -1.94
CA SER A 149 12.44 -7.60 -1.07
C SER A 149 13.16 -6.33 -0.60
N ARG A 150 13.74 -6.39 0.62
CA ARG A 150 14.50 -5.29 1.20
C ARG A 150 15.60 -4.78 0.25
N ILE A 151 16.35 -5.67 -0.38
CA ILE A 151 17.43 -5.32 -1.30
C ILE A 151 16.91 -4.47 -2.48
N ARG A 152 15.70 -4.74 -2.95
CA ARG A 152 15.08 -3.94 -4.01
C ARG A 152 14.61 -2.58 -3.51
N LEU A 153 14.06 -2.52 -2.30
CA LEU A 153 13.64 -1.26 -1.67
C LEU A 153 14.84 -0.35 -1.37
N GLU A 154 15.97 -0.88 -0.93
CA GLU A 154 17.21 -0.13 -0.67
C GLU A 154 17.70 0.64 -1.90
N LYS A 155 17.48 0.10 -3.10
CA LYS A 155 17.85 0.78 -4.35
C LYS A 155 17.03 2.05 -4.65
N THR A 156 15.92 2.27 -3.95
CA THR A 156 15.10 3.48 -4.11
C THR A 156 15.69 4.71 -3.41
N GLY A 157 16.64 4.51 -2.48
CA GLY A 157 17.21 5.56 -1.65
C GLY A 157 16.26 6.11 -0.57
N ALA A 158 15.05 5.55 -0.42
CA ALA A 158 14.15 5.92 0.67
C ALA A 158 14.63 5.38 2.02
N PRO A 159 14.38 6.06 3.16
CA PRO A 159 14.55 5.48 4.47
C PRO A 159 13.73 4.19 4.63
N ILE A 160 14.35 3.16 5.20
CA ILE A 160 13.73 1.84 5.39
C ILE A 160 13.74 1.50 6.87
N PHE A 161 12.61 1.06 7.39
CA PHE A 161 12.44 0.55 8.75
C PHE A 161 12.08 -0.93 8.68
N ASP A 162 12.66 -1.77 9.53
CA ASP A 162 12.44 -3.23 9.49
C ASP A 162 10.99 -3.64 9.75
N ASN A 163 10.27 -2.82 10.50
CA ASN A 163 8.87 -3.03 10.88
C ASN A 163 8.25 -1.73 11.42
N LEU A 164 6.93 -1.77 11.67
CA LEU A 164 6.19 -0.62 12.19
C LEU A 164 6.61 -0.21 13.61
N ASN A 165 7.13 -1.12 14.43
CA ASN A 165 7.63 -0.78 15.77
C ASN A 165 8.91 0.07 15.69
N GLU A 166 9.81 -0.24 14.78
CA GLU A 166 11.01 0.57 14.55
C GLU A 166 10.64 1.98 14.06
N LEU A 167 9.69 2.07 13.11
CA LEU A 167 9.16 3.35 12.66
C LEU A 167 8.49 4.13 13.80
N LEU A 168 7.73 3.46 14.66
CA LEU A 168 7.12 4.08 15.84
C LEU A 168 8.18 4.65 16.79
N GLN A 169 9.23 3.90 17.09
CA GLN A 169 10.35 4.36 17.91
C GLN A 169 11.03 5.59 17.30
N TRP A 170 11.19 5.61 15.98
CA TRP A 170 11.74 6.76 15.27
C TRP A 170 10.87 8.01 15.45
N PHE A 171 9.53 7.89 15.38
CA PHE A 171 8.62 9.01 15.63
C PHE A 171 8.67 9.49 17.08
N GLN A 172 8.78 8.58 18.05
CA GLN A 172 8.79 8.90 19.47
C GLN A 172 10.07 9.64 19.94
N ASN A 173 11.15 9.50 19.19
CA ASN A 173 12.45 10.07 19.51
C ASN A 173 12.70 11.43 18.80
N ARG A 174 11.70 12.01 18.15
CA ARG A 174 11.77 13.29 17.45
C ARG A 174 10.82 14.31 18.01
#